data_2512c623e491b73f526367509153295a
#
_entry.id   2512c623e491b73f526367509153295a
#
_cell.length_a   1.000
_cell.length_b   1.000
_cell.length_c   1.000
_cell.angle_alpha   90.00
_cell.angle_beta   90.00
_cell.angle_gamma   90.00
#
_symmetry.space_group_name_H-M   'P 1'
#
loop_
_entity.id
_entity.type
_entity.pdbx_description
1 polymer ?
#
loop_
_entity_poly.entity_id
_entity_poly.type
_entity_poly.pdbx_seq_one_letter_code
_entity_poly.pdbx_strand_id
1 'polypeptide(L)'
;MAVSRSRTAVYARRRKRRMARLTHDLSDAQWAALTAEWQGCAYCGATDRALQRDCVLPISRGGRYTLENVVPACGSCNASKCNDEVTGWLRRKRLDERAFLEKHVRVQAELAQRFPLTPAG
;
A
#
# COMPACT_ATOMS: atom_id res chain seq x y z
N MET A 1 -19.23 13.45 29.00
CA MET A 1 -17.87 12.99 28.74
C MET A 1 -17.23 13.84 27.65
N ALA A 2 -16.12 14.47 27.95
CA ALA A 2 -15.46 15.34 26.96
C ALA A 2 -14.80 14.50 25.88
N VAL A 3 -15.23 14.68 24.63
CA VAL A 3 -14.60 14.05 23.48
C VAL A 3 -13.50 15.00 23.01
N SER A 4 -12.29 14.46 22.80
CA SER A 4 -11.20 15.27 22.24
C SER A 4 -11.62 15.86 20.90
N ARG A 5 -11.48 17.18 20.77
CA ARG A 5 -11.80 17.92 19.53
C ARG A 5 -10.54 18.30 18.75
N SER A 6 -9.37 17.81 19.15
CA SER A 6 -8.15 18.11 18.39
C SER A 6 -8.24 17.55 16.98
N ARG A 7 -7.62 18.25 16.02
CA ARG A 7 -7.58 17.79 14.62
C ARG A 7 -6.97 16.40 14.52
N THR A 8 -5.89 16.13 15.25
CA THR A 8 -5.23 14.82 15.27
C THR A 8 -6.19 13.72 15.71
N ALA A 9 -6.93 13.95 16.81
CA ALA A 9 -7.89 12.96 17.32
C ALA A 9 -9.06 12.75 16.35
N VAL A 10 -9.54 13.81 15.70
CA VAL A 10 -10.60 13.71 14.70
C VAL A 10 -10.13 12.89 13.49
N TYR A 11 -8.92 13.14 12.98
CA TYR A 11 -8.36 12.36 11.87
C TYR A 11 -8.18 10.90 12.25
N ALA A 12 -7.66 10.62 13.44
CA ALA A 12 -7.46 9.25 13.92
C ALA A 12 -8.79 8.48 13.98
N ARG A 13 -9.84 9.11 14.50
CA ARG A 13 -11.17 8.49 14.56
C ARG A 13 -11.78 8.26 13.18
N ARG A 14 -11.64 9.24 12.27
CA ARG A 14 -12.12 9.10 10.89
C ARG A 14 -11.41 7.97 10.17
N ARG A 15 -10.10 7.88 10.32
CA ARG A 15 -9.30 6.80 9.73
C ARG A 15 -9.74 5.44 10.26
N LYS A 16 -9.88 5.31 11.58
CA LYS A 16 -10.32 4.07 12.22
C LYS A 16 -11.70 3.63 11.71
N ARG A 17 -12.64 4.57 11.62
CA ARG A 17 -13.99 4.26 11.10
C ARG A 17 -13.96 3.85 9.64
N ARG A 18 -13.14 4.51 8.83
CA ARG A 18 -13.00 4.19 7.40
C ARG A 18 -12.41 2.80 7.23
N MET A 19 -11.36 2.46 7.98
CA MET A 19 -10.77 1.13 7.96
C MET A 19 -11.76 0.05 8.38
N ALA A 20 -12.56 0.31 9.40
CA ALA A 20 -13.55 -0.66 9.88
C ALA A 20 -14.64 -0.96 8.85
N ARG A 21 -14.90 -0.04 7.91
CA ARG A 21 -15.93 -0.23 6.87
C ARG A 21 -15.41 -0.85 5.59
N LEU A 22 -14.08 -0.94 5.43
CA LEU A 22 -13.45 -1.47 4.21
C LEU A 22 -12.87 -2.85 4.49
N THR A 23 -12.88 -3.70 3.46
CA THR A 23 -12.27 -5.02 3.56
C THR A 23 -10.75 -4.88 3.50
N HIS A 24 -10.09 -5.42 4.54
CA HIS A 24 -8.64 -5.49 4.62
C HIS A 24 -8.28 -6.96 4.73
N ASP A 25 -8.09 -7.61 3.59
CA ASP A 25 -7.97 -9.06 3.53
C ASP A 25 -6.59 -9.57 3.14
N LEU A 26 -5.58 -8.69 3.17
CA LEU A 26 -4.21 -9.09 2.86
C LEU A 26 -3.72 -10.09 3.91
N SER A 27 -3.46 -11.33 3.46
CA SER A 27 -2.93 -12.38 4.32
C SER A 27 -1.42 -12.30 4.44
N ASP A 28 -0.86 -12.98 5.46
CA ASP A 28 0.59 -13.08 5.61
C ASP A 28 1.23 -13.81 4.42
N ALA A 29 0.55 -14.81 3.87
CA ALA A 29 1.03 -15.53 2.69
C ALA A 29 1.09 -14.61 1.46
N GLN A 30 0.09 -13.77 1.28
CA GLN A 30 0.08 -12.78 0.20
C GLN A 30 1.17 -11.74 0.39
N TRP A 31 1.38 -11.27 1.61
CA TRP A 31 2.46 -10.33 1.91
C TRP A 31 3.82 -10.93 1.62
N ALA A 32 4.06 -12.18 2.02
CA ALA A 32 5.31 -12.87 1.72
C ALA A 32 5.53 -12.99 0.22
N ALA A 33 4.47 -13.29 -0.55
CA ALA A 33 4.55 -13.37 -1.99
C ALA A 33 4.86 -12.01 -2.63
N LEU A 34 4.25 -10.93 -2.14
CA LEU A 34 4.54 -9.57 -2.61
C LEU A 34 6.01 -9.20 -2.39
N THR A 35 6.54 -9.45 -1.19
CA THR A 35 7.94 -9.14 -0.89
C THR A 35 8.90 -9.96 -1.75
N ALA A 36 8.58 -11.22 -2.01
CA ALA A 36 9.39 -12.08 -2.87
C ALA A 36 9.41 -11.59 -4.32
N GLU A 37 8.25 -11.21 -4.86
CA GLU A 37 8.15 -10.73 -6.25
C GLU A 37 8.80 -9.37 -6.45
N TRP A 38 8.61 -8.43 -5.52
CA TRP A 38 9.21 -7.10 -5.62
C TRP A 38 10.71 -7.11 -5.35
N GLN A 39 11.20 -7.98 -4.50
CA GLN A 39 12.62 -8.13 -4.15
C GLN A 39 13.24 -6.85 -3.55
N GLY A 40 12.45 -6.08 -2.84
CA GLY A 40 12.88 -4.84 -2.22
C GLY A 40 11.80 -3.80 -2.23
N CYS A 41 12.16 -2.55 -1.94
CA CYS A 41 11.21 -1.46 -1.96
C CYS A 41 10.65 -1.25 -3.38
N ALA A 42 9.33 -1.25 -3.48
CA ALA A 42 8.66 -1.08 -4.78
C ALA A 42 8.98 0.26 -5.43
N TYR A 43 9.28 1.28 -4.64
CA TYR A 43 9.48 2.64 -5.13
C TYR A 43 10.94 2.96 -5.44
N CYS A 44 11.85 2.72 -4.49
CA CYS A 44 13.27 3.08 -4.67
C CYS A 44 14.17 1.89 -4.99
N GLY A 45 13.66 0.67 -4.87
CA GLY A 45 14.42 -0.54 -5.17
C GLY A 45 15.41 -0.99 -4.09
N ALA A 46 15.45 -0.34 -2.94
CA ALA A 46 16.37 -0.70 -1.87
C ALA A 46 16.11 -2.14 -1.39
N THR A 47 17.18 -2.94 -1.27
CA THR A 47 17.08 -4.34 -0.89
C THR A 47 17.59 -4.62 0.52
N ASP A 48 18.18 -3.65 1.17
CA ASP A 48 18.86 -3.76 2.46
C ASP A 48 18.07 -3.13 3.62
N ARG A 49 16.78 -2.86 3.41
CA ARG A 49 15.94 -2.17 4.39
C ARG A 49 14.73 -3.00 4.74
N ALA A 50 14.25 -2.84 5.98
CA ALA A 50 12.99 -3.41 6.39
C ALA A 50 11.86 -2.84 5.53
N LEU A 51 10.92 -3.71 5.15
CA LEU A 51 9.82 -3.34 4.26
C LEU A 51 8.52 -3.24 5.05
N GLN A 52 7.72 -2.25 4.70
CA GLN A 52 6.41 -1.98 5.29
C GLN A 52 5.33 -2.17 4.23
N ARG A 53 4.12 -2.47 4.68
CA ARG A 53 2.95 -2.58 3.81
C ARG A 53 2.47 -1.17 3.49
N ASP A 54 2.58 -0.78 2.22
CA ASP A 54 2.10 0.54 1.77
C ASP A 54 0.96 0.37 0.79
N CYS A 55 -0.12 1.14 1.00
CA CYS A 55 -1.24 1.18 0.07
C CYS A 55 -0.91 2.13 -1.08
N VAL A 56 -0.88 1.62 -2.31
CA VAL A 56 -0.64 2.43 -3.50
C VAL A 56 -1.71 3.53 -3.60
N LEU A 57 -2.98 3.16 -3.49
CA LEU A 57 -4.07 4.10 -3.25
C LEU A 57 -4.24 4.25 -1.74
N PRO A 58 -3.98 5.42 -1.16
CA PRO A 58 -4.05 5.60 0.29
C PRO A 58 -5.44 5.32 0.87
N ILE A 59 -5.47 4.86 2.11
CA ILE A 59 -6.73 4.61 2.83
C ILE A 59 -7.60 5.87 2.87
N SER A 60 -6.99 7.03 3.03
CA SER A 60 -7.69 8.32 3.01
C SER A 60 -8.40 8.60 1.69
N ARG A 61 -8.01 7.92 0.62
CA ARG A 61 -8.60 8.06 -0.72
C ARG A 61 -9.41 6.83 -1.14
N GLY A 62 -9.77 5.97 -0.18
CA GLY A 62 -10.57 4.77 -0.44
C GLY A 62 -9.77 3.50 -0.66
N GLY A 63 -8.46 3.54 -0.50
CA GLY A 63 -7.62 2.36 -0.62
C GLY A 63 -7.81 1.40 0.56
N ARG A 64 -7.43 0.14 0.34
CA ARG A 64 -7.57 -0.94 1.33
C ARG A 64 -6.30 -1.78 1.36
N TYR A 65 -6.06 -2.43 2.48
CA TYR A 65 -4.98 -3.41 2.60
C TYR A 65 -5.39 -4.72 1.92
N THR A 66 -5.25 -4.74 0.61
CA THR A 66 -5.58 -5.89 -0.24
C THR A 66 -4.39 -6.23 -1.11
N LEU A 67 -4.39 -7.45 -1.66
CA LEU A 67 -3.33 -7.91 -2.56
C LEU A 67 -3.14 -6.93 -3.74
N GLU A 68 -4.23 -6.39 -4.27
CA GLU A 68 -4.20 -5.51 -5.43
C GLU A 68 -3.65 -4.11 -5.12
N ASN A 69 -3.66 -3.69 -3.86
CA ASN A 69 -3.35 -2.31 -3.48
C ASN A 69 -2.12 -2.17 -2.59
N VAL A 70 -1.53 -3.27 -2.12
CA VAL A 70 -0.38 -3.21 -1.23
C VAL A 70 0.90 -3.52 -1.98
N VAL A 71 1.94 -2.72 -1.71
CA VAL A 71 3.30 -2.99 -2.19
C VAL A 71 4.26 -2.88 -1.00
N PRO A 72 5.41 -3.59 -1.05
CA PRO A 72 6.43 -3.40 -0.03
C PRO A 72 7.14 -2.07 -0.26
N ALA A 73 7.30 -1.30 0.80
CA ALA A 73 8.00 -0.01 0.75
C ALA A 73 8.94 0.11 1.95
N CYS A 74 10.13 0.67 1.73
CA CYS A 74 11.01 0.98 2.86
C CYS A 74 10.40 2.12 3.69
N GLY A 75 10.81 2.22 4.96
CA GLY A 75 10.24 3.23 5.86
C GLY A 75 10.40 4.65 5.35
N SER A 76 11.52 4.95 4.69
CA SER A 76 11.78 6.27 4.12
C SER A 76 10.78 6.64 3.01
N CYS A 77 10.56 5.73 2.06
CA CYS A 77 9.60 5.95 0.98
C CYS A 77 8.17 6.03 1.51
N ASN A 78 7.81 5.13 2.43
CA ASN A 78 6.47 5.10 3.00
C ASN A 78 6.15 6.41 3.73
N ALA A 79 7.08 6.88 4.56
CA ALA A 79 6.91 8.14 5.29
C ALA A 79 6.84 9.35 4.34
N SER A 80 7.68 9.38 3.31
CA SER A 80 7.71 10.47 2.33
C SER A 80 6.44 10.52 1.50
N LYS A 81 5.96 9.37 1.04
CA LYS A 81 4.74 9.29 0.20
C LYS A 81 3.50 9.66 1.02
N CYS A 82 3.39 9.16 2.24
CA CYS A 82 2.25 9.41 3.12
C CYS A 82 0.92 9.17 2.40
N ASN A 83 0.05 10.17 2.32
CA ASN A 83 -1.25 10.08 1.65
C ASN A 83 -1.24 10.69 0.24
N ASP A 84 -0.07 10.92 -0.33
CA ASP A 84 0.05 11.49 -1.67
C ASP A 84 -0.38 10.49 -2.74
N GLU A 85 -0.85 11.04 -3.86
CA GLU A 85 -1.09 10.24 -5.05
C GLU A 85 0.25 9.73 -5.59
N VAL A 86 0.30 8.43 -5.91
CA VAL A 86 1.57 7.73 -6.14
C VAL A 86 2.37 8.28 -7.32
N THR A 87 1.72 8.55 -8.46
CA THR A 87 2.45 8.98 -9.66
C THR A 87 3.02 10.37 -9.50
N GLY A 88 2.26 11.29 -8.91
CA GLY A 88 2.73 12.64 -8.62
C GLY A 88 3.90 12.62 -7.63
N TRP A 89 3.80 11.79 -6.59
CA TRP A 89 4.89 11.65 -5.62
C TRP A 89 6.16 11.08 -6.27
N LEU A 90 6.03 10.03 -7.09
CA LEU A 90 7.17 9.43 -7.79
C LEU A 90 7.89 10.47 -8.65
N ARG A 91 7.14 11.31 -9.37
CA ARG A 91 7.72 12.37 -10.21
C ARG A 91 8.48 13.40 -9.37
N ARG A 92 7.88 13.85 -8.27
CA ARG A 92 8.54 14.82 -7.37
C ARG A 92 9.82 14.27 -6.78
N LYS A 93 9.86 12.98 -6.50
CA LYS A 93 11.04 12.30 -5.94
C LYS A 93 12.04 11.89 -7.00
N ARG A 94 11.73 12.11 -8.27
CA ARG A 94 12.56 11.69 -9.41
C ARG A 94 12.84 10.20 -9.39
N LEU A 95 11.85 9.41 -8.94
CA LEU A 95 11.87 7.96 -9.01
C LEU A 95 11.29 7.52 -10.36
N ASP A 96 11.60 6.29 -10.76
CA ASP A 96 11.19 5.76 -12.06
C ASP A 96 9.73 5.32 -12.03
N GLU A 97 8.83 6.24 -12.37
CA GLU A 97 7.38 6.00 -12.41
C GLU A 97 7.02 4.87 -13.37
N ARG A 98 7.63 4.87 -14.56
CA ARG A 98 7.32 3.86 -15.57
C ARG A 98 7.73 2.47 -15.12
N ALA A 99 8.92 2.33 -14.56
CA ALA A 99 9.41 1.04 -14.05
C ALA A 99 8.50 0.53 -12.92
N PHE A 100 8.05 1.42 -12.03
CA PHE A 100 7.12 1.06 -10.97
C PHE A 100 5.81 0.54 -11.54
N LEU A 101 5.20 1.28 -12.46
CA LEU A 101 3.90 0.90 -13.03
C LEU A 101 3.98 -0.41 -13.80
N GLU A 102 5.02 -0.60 -14.60
CA GLU A 102 5.22 -1.84 -15.38
C GLU A 102 5.39 -3.04 -14.45
N LYS A 103 6.23 -2.90 -13.42
CA LYS A 103 6.46 -3.99 -12.48
C LYS A 103 5.21 -4.27 -11.63
N HIS A 104 4.49 -3.23 -11.23
CA HIS A 104 3.24 -3.39 -10.48
C HIS A 104 2.23 -4.24 -11.24
N VAL A 105 2.01 -3.93 -12.53
CA VAL A 105 1.11 -4.71 -13.38
C VAL A 105 1.58 -6.15 -13.49
N ARG A 106 2.87 -6.38 -13.71
CA ARG A 106 3.43 -7.72 -13.85
C ARG A 106 3.30 -8.54 -12.57
N VAL A 107 3.61 -7.93 -11.41
CA VAL A 107 3.48 -8.59 -10.11
C VAL A 107 2.02 -8.93 -9.84
N GLN A 108 1.11 -8.00 -10.11
CA GLN A 108 -0.32 -8.25 -9.91
C GLN A 108 -0.84 -9.40 -10.78
N ALA A 109 -0.40 -9.47 -12.04
CA ALA A 109 -0.79 -10.56 -12.92
C ALA A 109 -0.29 -11.92 -12.41
N GLU A 110 0.95 -11.98 -11.94
CA GLU A 110 1.54 -13.19 -11.39
C GLU A 110 0.81 -13.64 -10.12
N LEU A 111 0.57 -12.72 -9.20
CA LEU A 111 -0.06 -13.07 -7.93
C LEU A 111 -1.55 -13.37 -8.07
N ALA A 112 -2.23 -12.80 -9.07
CA ALA A 112 -3.62 -13.14 -9.34
C ALA A 112 -3.79 -14.62 -9.71
N GLN A 113 -2.80 -15.24 -10.35
CA GLN A 113 -2.82 -16.66 -10.65
C GLN A 113 -2.62 -17.52 -9.40
N ARG A 114 -1.78 -17.06 -8.48
CA ARG A 114 -1.46 -17.80 -7.25
C ARG A 114 -2.53 -17.61 -6.16
N PHE A 115 -3.21 -16.48 -6.18
CA PHE A 115 -4.26 -16.13 -5.22
C PHE A 115 -5.51 -15.70 -5.97
N PRO A 116 -6.18 -16.61 -6.66
CA PRO A 116 -7.37 -16.24 -7.42
C PRO A 116 -8.47 -15.75 -6.50
N LEU A 117 -9.26 -14.77 -7.00
CA LEU A 117 -10.43 -14.30 -6.25
C LEU A 117 -11.38 -15.45 -6.04
N THR A 118 -11.76 -15.67 -4.78
CA THR A 118 -12.80 -16.65 -4.48
C THR A 118 -14.12 -16.13 -5.04
N PRO A 119 -14.79 -16.89 -5.90
CA PRO A 119 -16.09 -16.46 -6.37
C PRO A 119 -17.00 -16.18 -5.18
N ALA A 120 -17.68 -15.03 -5.20
CA ALA A 120 -18.69 -14.75 -4.19
C ALA A 120 -19.76 -15.82 -4.28
N GLY A 121 -19.69 -16.76 -3.35
CA GLY A 121 -20.66 -17.83 -3.25
C GLY A 121 -21.91 -17.36 -2.55
#